data_2b2ba7c80d90a635e94207ca07c9248b
#
_entry.id   2b2ba7c80d90a635e94207ca07c9248b
#
_cell.length_a   1.000
_cell.length_b   1.000
_cell.length_c   1.000
_cell.angle_alpha   90.00
_cell.angle_beta   90.00
_cell.angle_gamma   90.00
#
_symmetry.space_group_name_H-M   'P 1'
#
loop_
_entity.id
_entity.type
_entity.pdbx_description
1 polymer ?
#
loop_
_entity_poly.entity_id
_entity_poly.type
_entity_poly.pdbx_seq_one_letter_code
_entity_poly.pdbx_strand_id
1 'polypeptide(L)'
;MFKKIVILFAVLAALVGGTLLAPNFEIQIGNVPRSSSLDVKARDLTLACPGSLFKAGGVKGTTLGNFEHVGNVSYVSQFNSTNGASVAANDGVYTVTAPNGVTDQGSALLNASQFQNAAGATLKGLAATNCQLPSNDLWLVGGSTSTGREALLILRNTTQVDSTVSLQIFSEAGSVEAPGLNGIAVVSGKTTVVPLAGVVPKTKSFVTHVAANGGAVAAWIQQRTVRGLSAAGVDYVSPSPAFNKQQVIPGIFVRGSAQAAKLMAANADYADLVPVLRVFVPGKTNATVTAQIVGADSKTFGTVVRSTVNAGSVTDIEIPGLKDGNYVALISADAEVQSAIRLSRVTASSAPDFTWIPAAEKFNGKRNITAPSAGISKLCIYNDKTGQIQVLEVAAGSTYSFNGSEASLYANLITDINGTVANLSVLDQKNAGGKVSVNV
;
A
#
# COMPACT_ATOMS: atom_id res chain seq x y z
N MET A 1 66.17 53.35 -0.79
CA MET A 1 66.19 52.05 -1.46
C MET A 1 66.60 50.91 -0.54
N PHE A 2 67.59 51.08 0.29
CA PHE A 2 68.17 50.07 1.22
C PHE A 2 67.14 49.44 2.20
N LYS A 3 66.23 50.22 2.79
CA LYS A 3 65.26 49.74 3.77
C LYS A 3 64.21 48.74 3.15
N LYS A 4 63.88 48.93 1.87
CA LYS A 4 62.91 48.01 1.18
C LYS A 4 63.57 46.67 0.81
N ILE A 5 64.85 46.66 0.53
CA ILE A 5 65.58 45.41 0.20
C ILE A 5 65.80 44.57 1.46
N VAL A 6 66.04 45.18 2.62
CA VAL A 6 66.27 44.51 3.94
C VAL A 6 64.93 43.86 4.37
N ILE A 7 63.76 44.51 4.16
CA ILE A 7 62.44 43.93 4.48
C ILE A 7 62.12 42.75 3.55
N LEU A 8 62.48 42.84 2.28
CA LEU A 8 62.26 41.75 1.35
C LEU A 8 63.07 40.49 1.70
N PHE A 9 64.33 40.69 2.12
CA PHE A 9 65.21 39.60 2.58
C PHE A 9 64.72 39.00 3.93
N ALA A 10 64.21 39.79 4.82
CA ALA A 10 63.67 39.31 6.10
C ALA A 10 62.38 38.48 5.89
N VAL A 11 61.52 38.91 4.98
CA VAL A 11 60.29 38.15 4.61
C VAL A 11 60.63 36.83 3.89
N LEU A 12 61.62 36.86 2.98
CA LEU A 12 62.07 35.65 2.30
C LEU A 12 62.73 34.64 3.25
N ALA A 13 63.53 35.12 4.20
CA ALA A 13 64.15 34.29 5.25
C ALA A 13 63.11 33.70 6.21
N ALA A 14 62.04 34.45 6.53
CA ALA A 14 60.94 33.95 7.34
C ALA A 14 60.09 32.87 6.60
N LEU A 15 59.90 33.02 5.29
CA LEU A 15 59.21 32.03 4.47
C LEU A 15 60.04 30.74 4.31
N VAL A 16 61.32 30.83 4.06
CA VAL A 16 62.20 29.67 3.95
C VAL A 16 62.45 29.00 5.29
N GLY A 17 62.61 29.78 6.38
CA GLY A 17 62.76 29.28 7.73
C GLY A 17 61.49 28.59 8.24
N GLY A 18 60.30 29.09 7.84
CA GLY A 18 59.02 28.51 8.18
C GLY A 18 58.77 27.14 7.53
N THR A 19 59.33 26.94 6.32
CA THR A 19 59.20 25.62 5.62
C THR A 19 60.21 24.59 6.15
N LEU A 20 61.35 25.00 6.70
CA LEU A 20 62.33 24.09 7.26
C LEU A 20 62.07 23.72 8.74
N LEU A 21 61.25 24.50 9.43
CA LEU A 21 60.86 24.30 10.84
C LEU A 21 59.42 23.82 10.99
N ALA A 22 58.68 23.62 9.88
CA ALA A 22 57.38 22.95 9.96
C ALA A 22 57.65 21.51 10.45
N PRO A 23 57.27 21.15 11.68
CA PRO A 23 57.28 19.74 12.05
C PRO A 23 56.43 19.04 11.01
N ASN A 24 56.83 17.83 10.61
CA ASN A 24 56.00 16.95 9.79
C ASN A 24 54.65 16.82 10.52
N PHE A 25 53.70 17.69 10.20
CA PHE A 25 52.30 17.48 10.49
C PHE A 25 51.89 16.38 9.53
N GLU A 26 52.17 15.12 9.86
CA GLU A 26 51.34 14.03 9.40
C GLU A 26 49.95 14.34 9.95
N ILE A 27 49.09 14.85 9.09
CA ILE A 27 47.65 14.78 9.35
C ILE A 27 47.38 13.27 9.40
N GLN A 28 47.41 12.70 10.60
CA GLN A 28 46.76 11.44 10.84
C GLN A 28 45.30 11.71 10.51
N ILE A 29 44.91 11.43 9.27
CA ILE A 29 43.52 11.22 8.90
C ILE A 29 43.09 10.10 9.84
N GLY A 30 42.45 10.50 10.94
CA GLY A 30 41.96 9.57 11.95
C GLY A 30 41.29 8.42 11.26
N ASN A 31 41.51 7.23 11.73
CA ASN A 31 40.99 5.98 11.21
C ASN A 31 39.61 6.22 10.62
N VAL A 32 39.51 6.15 9.29
CA VAL A 32 38.21 6.04 8.64
C VAL A 32 37.48 4.92 9.41
N PRO A 33 36.34 5.20 10.01
CA PRO A 33 35.63 4.17 10.77
C PRO A 33 35.55 2.94 9.87
N ARG A 34 36.24 1.88 10.24
CA ARG A 34 36.09 0.62 9.53
C ARG A 34 34.61 0.29 9.65
N SER A 35 33.90 0.23 8.54
CA SER A 35 32.56 -0.29 8.52
C SER A 35 32.62 -1.66 9.19
N SER A 36 32.23 -1.74 10.46
CA SER A 36 32.03 -3.00 11.12
C SER A 36 30.79 -3.59 10.49
N SER A 37 30.95 -4.66 9.72
CA SER A 37 29.83 -5.47 9.32
C SER A 37 29.26 -6.08 10.59
N LEU A 38 28.11 -5.59 11.05
CA LEU A 38 27.35 -6.25 12.08
C LEU A 38 26.83 -7.55 11.45
N ASP A 39 27.25 -8.70 11.97
CA ASP A 39 26.62 -9.97 11.62
C ASP A 39 25.18 -9.95 12.14
N VAL A 40 24.25 -9.65 11.24
CA VAL A 40 22.83 -9.71 11.55
C VAL A 40 22.46 -11.18 11.65
N LYS A 41 22.18 -11.65 12.85
CA LYS A 41 21.68 -13.00 13.07
C LYS A 41 20.43 -13.23 12.23
N ALA A 42 20.31 -14.41 11.66
CA ALA A 42 19.11 -14.84 10.96
C ALA A 42 17.89 -14.64 11.87
N ARG A 43 16.82 -14.08 11.32
CA ARG A 43 15.55 -13.83 12.04
C ARG A 43 14.38 -14.34 11.22
N ASP A 44 13.29 -14.59 11.91
CA ASP A 44 12.05 -14.99 11.27
C ASP A 44 11.47 -13.87 10.41
N LEU A 45 10.96 -14.24 9.25
CA LEU A 45 10.18 -13.37 8.37
C LEU A 45 8.70 -13.63 8.64
N THR A 46 8.00 -12.65 9.20
CA THR A 46 6.58 -12.80 9.55
C THR A 46 5.72 -11.82 8.78
N LEU A 47 4.75 -12.36 8.05
CA LEU A 47 3.67 -11.60 7.42
C LEU A 47 2.45 -11.60 8.33
N ALA A 48 1.77 -10.46 8.43
CA ALA A 48 0.50 -10.30 9.10
C ALA A 48 -0.65 -10.28 8.09
N CYS A 49 -1.75 -10.95 8.39
CA CYS A 49 -3.00 -10.88 7.63
C CYS A 49 -4.09 -10.24 8.50
N PRO A 50 -5.07 -9.51 7.93
CA PRO A 50 -6.10 -8.82 8.70
C PRO A 50 -7.08 -9.77 9.42
N GLY A 51 -7.23 -11.01 8.95
CA GLY A 51 -8.18 -11.97 9.52
C GLY A 51 -9.58 -11.87 8.92
N SER A 52 -10.56 -12.45 9.59
CA SER A 52 -11.97 -12.39 9.19
C SER A 52 -12.48 -10.96 9.22
N LEU A 53 -13.44 -10.66 8.36
CA LEU A 53 -14.11 -9.36 8.32
C LEU A 53 -14.72 -9.01 9.68
N PHE A 54 -14.70 -7.73 10.00
CA PHE A 54 -15.30 -7.17 11.21
C PHE A 54 -16.65 -6.55 10.92
N LYS A 55 -17.55 -6.63 11.88
CA LYS A 55 -18.75 -5.77 12.00
C LYS A 55 -18.76 -5.09 13.36
N ALA A 56 -19.38 -3.92 13.44
CA ALA A 56 -19.68 -3.34 14.73
C ALA A 56 -20.56 -4.30 15.52
N GLY A 57 -20.18 -4.63 16.75
CA GLY A 57 -20.93 -5.50 17.64
C GLY A 57 -22.31 -4.93 17.90
N GLY A 58 -23.33 -5.79 17.89
CA GLY A 58 -24.69 -5.40 18.25
C GLY A 58 -24.74 -4.92 19.69
N VAL A 59 -25.55 -3.91 19.93
CA VAL A 59 -25.76 -3.30 21.25
C VAL A 59 -26.39 -4.34 22.20
N LYS A 60 -25.54 -5.11 22.87
CA LYS A 60 -25.83 -5.51 24.25
C LYS A 60 -25.06 -4.56 25.12
N GLY A 61 -25.68 -3.40 25.37
CA GLY A 61 -25.35 -2.42 26.38
C GLY A 61 -23.87 -2.02 26.50
N THR A 62 -23.56 -0.78 26.20
CA THR A 62 -22.53 0.03 26.89
C THR A 62 -21.07 -0.06 26.50
N THR A 63 -20.63 -0.79 25.49
CA THR A 63 -19.24 -0.67 25.03
C THR A 63 -19.19 -0.28 23.55
N LEU A 64 -19.05 1.02 23.30
CA LEU A 64 -18.54 1.56 22.03
C LEU A 64 -17.19 0.91 21.78
N GLY A 65 -17.06 0.13 20.67
CA GLY A 65 -15.78 -0.41 20.26
C GLY A 65 -15.66 -1.94 20.26
N ASN A 66 -16.69 -2.70 20.53
CA ASN A 66 -16.65 -4.15 20.33
C ASN A 66 -16.90 -4.47 18.86
N PHE A 67 -15.86 -4.97 18.19
CA PHE A 67 -15.92 -5.49 16.84
C PHE A 67 -15.97 -7.02 16.92
N GLU A 68 -16.89 -7.60 16.16
CA GLU A 68 -17.04 -9.06 16.06
C GLU A 68 -16.52 -9.53 14.71
N HIS A 69 -15.79 -10.65 14.70
CA HIS A 69 -15.43 -11.35 13.48
C HIS A 69 -16.67 -11.94 12.81
N VAL A 70 -16.76 -11.81 11.51
CA VAL A 70 -17.89 -12.31 10.70
C VAL A 70 -17.40 -13.30 9.66
N GLY A 71 -17.97 -14.51 9.70
CA GLY A 71 -17.71 -15.57 8.73
C GLY A 71 -16.30 -16.15 8.83
N ASN A 72 -15.95 -16.96 7.85
CA ASN A 72 -14.69 -17.64 7.74
C ASN A 72 -13.86 -17.07 6.61
N VAL A 73 -12.60 -16.81 6.88
CA VAL A 73 -11.60 -16.37 5.91
C VAL A 73 -10.79 -17.57 5.41
N SER A 74 -10.42 -17.54 4.14
CA SER A 74 -9.54 -18.54 3.52
C SER A 74 -8.17 -17.93 3.28
N TYR A 75 -7.13 -18.74 3.47
CA TYR A 75 -5.73 -18.34 3.32
C TYR A 75 -5.02 -19.23 2.30
N VAL A 76 -4.11 -18.62 1.56
CA VAL A 76 -3.15 -19.32 0.73
C VAL A 76 -1.78 -18.75 1.01
N SER A 77 -0.81 -19.59 1.33
CA SER A 77 0.58 -19.17 1.55
C SER A 77 1.52 -20.03 0.73
N GLN A 78 2.57 -19.41 0.22
CA GLN A 78 3.67 -20.09 -0.45
C GLN A 78 4.99 -19.43 -0.08
N PHE A 79 6.01 -20.23 0.04
CA PHE A 79 7.36 -19.76 0.35
C PHE A 79 8.41 -20.65 -0.31
N ASN A 80 9.52 -20.02 -0.69
CA ASN A 80 10.72 -20.68 -1.17
C ASN A 80 11.74 -20.76 -0.02
N SER A 81 11.51 -21.66 0.92
CA SER A 81 12.45 -21.92 2.01
C SER A 81 12.47 -23.43 2.27
N THR A 82 13.65 -23.96 2.55
CA THR A 82 13.85 -25.37 2.95
C THR A 82 13.26 -25.69 4.34
N ASN A 83 12.93 -24.65 5.13
CA ASN A 83 12.44 -24.79 6.50
C ASN A 83 10.98 -24.39 6.60
N GLY A 84 10.05 -25.04 6.03
CA GLY A 84 8.60 -24.80 6.05
C GLY A 84 8.11 -23.54 6.79
N ALA A 85 7.14 -22.81 6.24
CA ALA A 85 6.51 -21.73 6.99
C ALA A 85 5.44 -22.30 7.92
N SER A 86 5.25 -21.64 9.05
CA SER A 86 4.15 -21.91 9.98
C SER A 86 3.05 -20.87 9.79
N VAL A 87 1.81 -21.33 9.89
CA VAL A 87 0.63 -20.47 9.94
C VAL A 87 0.08 -20.52 11.36
N ALA A 88 0.02 -19.38 12.03
CA ALA A 88 -0.58 -19.27 13.34
C ALA A 88 -1.84 -18.41 13.26
N ALA A 89 -2.90 -18.84 13.94
CA ALA A 89 -4.14 -18.10 14.08
C ALA A 89 -4.35 -17.75 15.55
N ASN A 90 -4.32 -16.46 15.89
CA ASN A 90 -4.66 -15.95 17.21
C ASN A 90 -5.73 -14.88 17.08
N ASP A 91 -6.82 -15.00 17.83
CA ASP A 91 -7.95 -14.07 17.84
C ASP A 91 -8.49 -13.74 16.43
N GLY A 92 -8.58 -14.78 15.54
CA GLY A 92 -9.10 -14.62 14.17
C GLY A 92 -8.13 -13.93 13.22
N VAL A 93 -6.93 -13.60 13.65
CA VAL A 93 -5.88 -12.98 12.81
C VAL A 93 -4.77 -13.99 12.55
N TYR A 94 -4.34 -14.05 11.31
CA TYR A 94 -3.33 -15.00 10.87
C TYR A 94 -1.98 -14.32 10.68
N THR A 95 -0.94 -15.02 11.11
CA THR A 95 0.45 -14.71 10.79
C THR A 95 1.05 -15.86 10.02
N VAL A 96 1.87 -15.55 9.03
CA VAL A 96 2.63 -16.54 8.26
C VAL A 96 4.10 -16.25 8.51
N THR A 97 4.81 -17.21 9.11
CA THR A 97 6.21 -17.05 9.52
C THR A 97 7.10 -18.04 8.80
N ALA A 98 8.13 -17.54 8.12
CA ALA A 98 9.25 -18.34 7.62
C ALA A 98 10.40 -18.26 8.62
N PRO A 99 10.72 -19.35 9.32
CA PRO A 99 11.83 -19.39 10.27
C PRO A 99 13.15 -19.06 9.58
N ASN A 100 13.96 -18.20 10.19
CA ASN A 100 15.22 -17.69 9.60
C ASN A 100 15.04 -17.14 8.17
N GLY A 101 13.87 -16.62 7.85
CA GLY A 101 13.54 -16.11 6.51
C GLY A 101 14.29 -14.83 6.11
N VAL A 102 14.95 -14.16 7.07
CA VAL A 102 15.81 -12.99 6.83
C VAL A 102 17.22 -13.34 7.27
N THR A 103 18.17 -13.24 6.34
CA THR A 103 19.59 -13.49 6.58
C THR A 103 20.43 -12.32 6.06
N ASP A 104 21.74 -12.38 6.23
CA ASP A 104 22.70 -11.46 5.62
C ASP A 104 22.71 -11.53 4.08
N GLN A 105 22.23 -12.65 3.51
CA GLN A 105 22.08 -12.87 2.06
C GLN A 105 20.77 -12.28 1.50
N GLY A 106 19.87 -11.83 2.35
CA GLY A 106 18.55 -11.29 1.98
C GLY A 106 17.38 -12.00 2.64
N SER A 107 16.17 -11.73 2.18
CA SER A 107 14.97 -12.39 2.68
C SER A 107 14.47 -13.49 1.76
N ALA A 108 13.91 -14.54 2.36
CA ALA A 108 13.17 -15.58 1.65
C ALA A 108 11.94 -14.97 0.94
N LEU A 109 11.57 -15.56 -0.20
CA LEU A 109 10.32 -15.20 -0.87
C LEU A 109 9.16 -15.86 -0.12
N LEU A 110 8.58 -15.12 0.80
CA LEU A 110 7.37 -15.51 1.51
C LEU A 110 6.20 -14.71 0.95
N ASN A 111 5.17 -15.38 0.48
CA ASN A 111 3.94 -14.75 0.03
C ASN A 111 2.74 -15.43 0.66
N ALA A 112 1.78 -14.64 1.08
CA ALA A 112 0.52 -15.14 1.59
C ALA A 112 -0.59 -14.18 1.22
N SER A 113 -1.74 -14.71 0.90
CA SER A 113 -2.97 -13.97 0.63
C SER A 113 -4.12 -14.54 1.44
N GLN A 114 -5.07 -13.68 1.76
CA GLN A 114 -6.36 -14.09 2.30
C GLN A 114 -7.49 -13.58 1.44
N PHE A 115 -8.61 -14.26 1.50
CA PHE A 115 -9.86 -13.78 0.93
C PHE A 115 -11.05 -14.28 1.73
N GLN A 116 -12.12 -13.52 1.67
CA GLN A 116 -13.42 -13.88 2.23
C GLN A 116 -14.52 -13.41 1.31
N ASN A 117 -15.32 -14.35 0.82
CA ASN A 117 -16.54 -14.03 0.07
C ASN A 117 -17.71 -13.96 1.05
N ALA A 118 -18.13 -12.74 1.38
CA ALA A 118 -19.23 -12.48 2.31
C ALA A 118 -20.56 -12.49 1.55
N ALA A 119 -21.53 -13.25 2.07
CA ALA A 119 -22.88 -13.35 1.49
C ALA A 119 -23.99 -13.06 2.52
N GLY A 120 -23.63 -12.40 3.63
CA GLY A 120 -24.55 -12.09 4.74
C GLY A 120 -25.42 -10.86 4.48
N ALA A 121 -26.41 -10.67 5.33
CA ALA A 121 -27.29 -9.50 5.26
C ALA A 121 -26.57 -8.18 5.59
N THR A 122 -25.56 -8.21 6.46
CA THR A 122 -24.80 -7.04 6.91
C THR A 122 -23.52 -6.81 6.16
N LEU A 123 -22.90 -7.87 5.62
CA LEU A 123 -21.66 -7.84 4.84
C LEU A 123 -21.86 -8.70 3.58
N LYS A 124 -21.59 -8.12 2.43
CA LYS A 124 -21.69 -8.78 1.14
C LYS A 124 -20.61 -8.25 0.21
N GLY A 125 -19.91 -9.14 -0.49
CA GLY A 125 -18.83 -8.81 -1.41
C GLY A 125 -17.62 -9.70 -1.20
N LEU A 126 -16.57 -9.48 -2.00
CA LEU A 126 -15.31 -10.18 -1.91
C LEU A 126 -14.27 -9.25 -1.30
N ALA A 127 -13.78 -9.61 -0.13
CA ALA A 127 -12.63 -8.93 0.46
C ALA A 127 -11.40 -9.82 0.32
N ALA A 128 -10.36 -9.33 -0.33
CA ALA A 128 -9.09 -10.04 -0.44
C ALA A 128 -7.91 -9.08 -0.29
N THR A 129 -6.83 -9.58 0.27
CA THR A 129 -5.58 -8.82 0.41
C THR A 129 -4.40 -9.77 0.58
N ASN A 130 -3.21 -9.27 0.26
CA ASN A 130 -1.99 -9.94 0.70
C ASN A 130 -1.78 -9.72 2.19
N CYS A 131 -1.19 -10.72 2.84
CA CYS A 131 -0.59 -10.53 4.15
C CYS A 131 0.65 -9.65 3.99
N GLN A 132 0.90 -8.77 4.93
CA GLN A 132 1.88 -7.68 4.83
C GLN A 132 3.03 -7.85 5.79
N LEU A 133 4.17 -7.30 5.42
CA LEU A 133 5.25 -7.02 6.37
C LEU A 133 4.83 -5.84 7.24
N PRO A 134 4.98 -5.95 8.58
CA PRO A 134 4.80 -4.80 9.45
C PRO A 134 5.79 -3.67 9.11
N SER A 135 5.33 -2.43 9.22
CA SER A 135 6.12 -1.23 8.98
C SER A 135 5.81 -0.16 10.04
N ASN A 136 6.71 0.79 10.19
CA ASN A 136 6.51 1.95 11.06
C ASN A 136 5.91 3.14 10.32
N ASP A 137 5.83 3.06 8.98
CA ASP A 137 5.31 4.11 8.11
C ASP A 137 4.48 3.49 7.00
N LEU A 138 3.17 3.73 7.00
CA LEU A 138 2.23 3.16 6.03
C LEU A 138 1.23 4.22 5.57
N TRP A 139 0.94 4.23 4.28
CA TRP A 139 -0.03 5.11 3.67
C TRP A 139 -1.15 4.29 3.02
N LEU A 140 -2.39 4.62 3.34
CA LEU A 140 -3.59 3.94 2.86
C LEU A 140 -4.41 4.94 2.03
N VAL A 141 -4.43 4.76 0.72
CA VAL A 141 -5.15 5.63 -0.23
C VAL A 141 -6.50 5.00 -0.54
N GLY A 142 -7.51 5.36 0.21
CA GLY A 142 -8.85 4.78 0.06
C GLY A 142 -9.70 4.98 1.30
N GLY A 143 -10.93 4.56 1.22
CA GLY A 143 -11.89 4.68 2.31
C GLY A 143 -12.90 5.81 2.15
N SER A 144 -14.02 5.67 2.86
CA SER A 144 -15.09 6.65 2.96
C SER A 144 -15.90 6.40 4.23
N THR A 145 -16.34 7.47 4.88
CA THR A 145 -17.26 7.43 6.02
C THR A 145 -18.55 8.22 5.73
N SER A 146 -18.82 8.53 4.46
CA SER A 146 -20.08 9.13 4.04
C SER A 146 -21.26 8.21 4.33
N THR A 147 -22.46 8.71 4.23
CA THR A 147 -23.68 7.92 4.49
C THR A 147 -23.68 6.61 3.69
N GLY A 148 -23.94 5.49 4.37
CA GLY A 148 -23.90 4.15 3.78
C GLY A 148 -22.49 3.60 3.56
N ARG A 149 -21.45 4.23 4.11
CA ARG A 149 -20.05 3.80 4.05
C ARG A 149 -19.50 3.64 5.46
N GLU A 150 -18.88 2.52 5.72
CA GLU A 150 -18.15 2.26 6.97
C GLU A 150 -16.70 1.93 6.63
N ALA A 151 -15.79 2.53 7.37
CA ALA A 151 -14.36 2.29 7.25
C ALA A 151 -13.78 1.94 8.63
N LEU A 152 -13.18 0.77 8.75
CA LEU A 152 -12.52 0.27 9.96
C LEU A 152 -11.03 0.14 9.68
N LEU A 153 -10.21 0.91 10.40
CA LEU A 153 -8.75 0.73 10.35
C LEU A 153 -8.36 -0.44 11.24
N ILE A 154 -7.72 -1.43 10.66
CA ILE A 154 -7.22 -2.63 11.32
C ILE A 154 -5.71 -2.48 11.48
N LEU A 155 -5.22 -2.47 12.70
CA LEU A 155 -3.80 -2.38 13.05
C LEU A 155 -3.37 -3.69 13.70
N ARG A 156 -2.35 -4.36 13.15
CA ARG A 156 -1.84 -5.62 13.67
C ARG A 156 -0.37 -5.49 14.03
N ASN A 157 -0.04 -5.72 15.29
CA ASN A 157 1.33 -5.81 15.78
C ASN A 157 1.75 -7.28 15.87
N THR A 158 2.69 -7.71 15.03
CA THR A 158 3.27 -9.08 15.07
C THR A 158 4.64 -9.11 15.73
N THR A 159 5.12 -7.98 16.23
CA THR A 159 6.42 -7.88 16.89
C THR A 159 6.30 -8.24 18.38
N GLN A 160 7.44 -8.36 19.05
CA GLN A 160 7.49 -8.64 20.49
C GLN A 160 7.45 -7.37 21.36
N VAL A 161 7.28 -6.20 20.74
CA VAL A 161 7.28 -4.89 21.40
C VAL A 161 5.95 -4.20 21.13
N ASP A 162 5.37 -3.61 22.16
CA ASP A 162 4.17 -2.80 22.03
C ASP A 162 4.42 -1.61 21.08
N SER A 163 3.39 -1.20 20.41
CA SER A 163 3.43 -0.07 19.48
C SER A 163 2.46 1.02 19.91
N THR A 164 2.89 2.27 19.75
CA THR A 164 2.02 3.44 19.84
C THR A 164 1.86 4.03 18.45
N VAL A 165 0.63 4.06 17.94
CA VAL A 165 0.33 4.53 16.59
C VAL A 165 -0.25 5.93 16.64
N SER A 166 0.21 6.79 15.72
CA SER A 166 -0.35 8.10 15.40
C SER A 166 -0.89 8.07 13.97
N LEU A 167 -2.07 8.64 13.78
CA LEU A 167 -2.73 8.76 12.49
C LEU A 167 -2.69 10.21 12.01
N GLN A 168 -2.37 10.42 10.73
CA GLN A 168 -2.65 11.65 10.02
C GLN A 168 -3.65 11.32 8.93
N ILE A 169 -4.79 12.00 8.95
CA ILE A 169 -5.85 11.80 7.97
C ILE A 169 -6.00 13.06 7.13
N PHE A 170 -6.02 12.91 5.83
CA PHE A 170 -6.26 13.99 4.88
C PHE A 170 -7.55 13.71 4.15
N SER A 171 -8.43 14.68 4.11
CA SER A 171 -9.72 14.63 3.42
C SER A 171 -9.73 15.52 2.19
N GLU A 172 -10.85 15.60 1.49
CA GLU A 172 -11.09 16.59 0.44
C GLU A 172 -10.99 18.04 0.95
N ALA A 173 -11.19 18.25 2.24
CA ALA A 173 -11.09 19.55 2.89
C ALA A 173 -9.69 19.86 3.47
N GLY A 174 -8.75 18.92 3.35
CA GLY A 174 -7.40 19.04 3.91
C GLY A 174 -7.16 18.13 5.12
N SER A 175 -6.17 18.48 5.95
CA SER A 175 -5.82 17.72 7.16
C SER A 175 -6.98 17.68 8.15
N VAL A 176 -7.23 16.51 8.70
CA VAL A 176 -8.28 16.29 9.71
C VAL A 176 -7.66 16.37 11.09
N GLU A 177 -8.19 17.29 11.89
CA GLU A 177 -7.84 17.43 13.30
C GLU A 177 -8.96 16.82 14.16
N ALA A 178 -8.68 15.74 14.86
CA ALA A 178 -9.64 15.07 15.72
C ALA A 178 -8.99 14.45 16.95
N PRO A 179 -9.71 14.38 18.09
CA PRO A 179 -9.28 13.59 19.23
C PRO A 179 -9.13 12.11 18.87
N GLY A 180 -8.15 11.42 19.46
CA GLY A 180 -7.97 9.97 19.26
C GLY A 180 -7.15 9.58 18.04
N LEU A 181 -6.58 10.55 17.28
CA LEU A 181 -5.64 10.29 16.20
C LEU A 181 -4.24 9.90 16.69
N ASN A 182 -3.92 10.20 17.95
CA ASN A 182 -2.59 9.95 18.52
C ASN A 182 -2.70 9.04 19.75
N GLY A 183 -1.61 8.31 20.01
CA GLY A 183 -1.51 7.47 21.21
C GLY A 183 -2.32 6.16 21.13
N ILE A 184 -2.63 5.67 19.94
CA ILE A 184 -3.34 4.41 19.75
C ILE A 184 -2.43 3.25 20.12
N ALA A 185 -2.74 2.55 21.22
CA ALA A 185 -1.96 1.40 21.66
C ALA A 185 -2.27 0.16 20.80
N VAL A 186 -1.23 -0.47 20.28
CA VAL A 186 -1.30 -1.76 19.59
C VAL A 186 -0.34 -2.73 20.28
N VAL A 187 -0.88 -3.49 21.22
CA VAL A 187 -0.09 -4.40 22.06
C VAL A 187 0.55 -5.49 21.20
N SER A 188 1.74 -5.94 21.62
CA SER A 188 2.47 -7.06 21.00
C SER A 188 1.57 -8.28 20.80
N GLY A 189 1.57 -8.83 19.60
CA GLY A 189 0.75 -9.99 19.24
C GLY A 189 -0.75 -9.71 19.10
N LYS A 190 -1.23 -8.46 19.23
CA LYS A 190 -2.65 -8.11 19.21
C LYS A 190 -3.06 -7.29 17.99
N THR A 191 -4.38 -7.21 17.80
CA THR A 191 -5.03 -6.38 16.79
C THR A 191 -5.82 -5.27 17.47
N THR A 192 -5.71 -4.06 16.96
CA THR A 192 -6.55 -2.92 17.35
C THR A 192 -7.38 -2.49 16.15
N VAL A 193 -8.69 -2.32 16.33
CA VAL A 193 -9.61 -1.85 15.28
C VAL A 193 -10.11 -0.47 15.65
N VAL A 194 -9.93 0.49 14.72
CA VAL A 194 -10.34 1.88 14.91
C VAL A 194 -11.45 2.23 13.92
N PRO A 195 -12.67 2.58 14.39
CA PRO A 195 -13.75 3.02 13.51
C PRO A 195 -13.46 4.44 13.03
N LEU A 196 -13.10 4.61 11.77
CA LEU A 196 -12.70 5.91 11.22
C LEU A 196 -13.84 6.94 11.22
N ALA A 197 -15.10 6.52 11.22
CA ALA A 197 -16.23 7.44 11.34
C ALA A 197 -16.24 8.24 12.67
N GLY A 198 -15.53 7.76 13.69
CA GLY A 198 -15.38 8.48 14.97
C GLY A 198 -14.41 9.67 14.89
N VAL A 199 -13.46 9.65 13.96
CA VAL A 199 -12.43 10.68 13.81
C VAL A 199 -12.54 11.46 12.50
N VAL A 200 -13.14 10.88 11.46
CA VAL A 200 -13.36 11.51 10.15
C VAL A 200 -14.81 11.25 9.68
N PRO A 201 -15.82 11.84 10.36
CA PRO A 201 -17.23 11.57 10.07
C PRO A 201 -17.69 12.16 8.75
N LYS A 202 -18.63 11.48 8.07
CA LYS A 202 -19.35 11.94 6.87
C LYS A 202 -18.43 12.41 5.73
N THR A 203 -17.22 11.85 5.63
CA THR A 203 -16.20 12.22 4.66
C THR A 203 -16.26 11.28 3.47
N LYS A 204 -16.34 11.84 2.26
CA LYS A 204 -16.43 11.09 1.02
C LYS A 204 -15.11 10.45 0.67
N SER A 205 -14.02 11.20 0.83
CA SER A 205 -12.69 10.82 0.37
C SER A 205 -11.63 11.14 1.42
N PHE A 206 -10.81 10.19 1.75
CA PHE A 206 -9.66 10.43 2.63
C PHE A 206 -8.48 9.51 2.31
N VAL A 207 -7.33 9.89 2.82
CA VAL A 207 -6.08 9.13 2.84
C VAL A 207 -5.62 9.09 4.29
N THR A 208 -5.13 7.94 4.73
CA THR A 208 -4.66 7.73 6.10
C THR A 208 -3.17 7.39 6.11
N HIS A 209 -2.39 8.16 6.83
CA HIS A 209 -1.02 7.87 7.19
C HIS A 209 -1.01 7.23 8.58
N VAL A 210 -0.30 6.12 8.70
CA VAL A 210 -0.13 5.35 9.94
C VAL A 210 1.34 5.39 10.31
N ALA A 211 1.67 6.12 11.37
CA ALA A 211 3.03 6.20 11.92
C ALA A 211 3.09 5.42 13.24
N ALA A 212 3.93 4.40 13.31
CA ALA A 212 4.10 3.55 14.47
C ALA A 212 5.42 3.82 15.19
N ASN A 213 5.37 3.89 16.51
CA ASN A 213 6.55 4.03 17.37
C ASN A 213 6.61 2.83 18.33
N GLY A 214 7.77 2.20 18.43
CA GLY A 214 7.97 0.91 19.10
C GLY A 214 7.89 -0.25 18.10
N GLY A 215 6.98 -1.20 18.33
CA GLY A 215 6.76 -2.32 17.40
C GLY A 215 6.19 -1.85 16.07
N ALA A 216 6.65 -2.45 14.95
CA ALA A 216 6.07 -2.20 13.64
C ALA A 216 4.67 -2.83 13.53
N VAL A 217 3.79 -2.22 12.74
CA VAL A 217 2.42 -2.68 12.53
C VAL A 217 2.13 -2.95 11.06
N ALA A 218 1.23 -3.88 10.80
CA ALA A 218 0.56 -4.00 9.52
C ALA A 218 -0.80 -3.31 9.61
N ALA A 219 -1.25 -2.66 8.53
CA ALA A 219 -2.46 -1.85 8.53
C ALA A 219 -3.30 -2.06 7.27
N TRP A 220 -4.62 -2.09 7.45
CA TRP A 220 -5.63 -2.13 6.38
C TRP A 220 -6.83 -1.28 6.78
N ILE A 221 -7.54 -0.74 5.80
CA ILE A 221 -8.89 -0.21 6.02
C ILE A 221 -9.87 -1.19 5.41
N GLN A 222 -10.67 -1.85 6.24
CA GLN A 222 -11.86 -2.57 5.77
C GLN A 222 -12.94 -1.55 5.48
N GLN A 223 -13.36 -1.47 4.23
CA GLN A 223 -14.47 -0.62 3.82
C GLN A 223 -15.65 -1.47 3.40
N ARG A 224 -16.84 -1.16 3.90
CA ARG A 224 -18.10 -1.71 3.41
C ARG A 224 -19.04 -0.63 2.91
N THR A 225 -19.90 -1.03 2.01
CA THR A 225 -20.98 -0.20 1.44
C THR A 225 -22.33 -0.78 1.82
N VAL A 226 -23.27 0.09 2.17
CA VAL A 226 -24.68 -0.24 2.39
C VAL A 226 -25.52 0.72 1.55
N ARG A 227 -26.52 0.21 0.84
CA ARG A 227 -27.46 0.99 0.05
C ARG A 227 -28.87 0.77 0.61
N GLY A 228 -29.44 1.81 1.20
CA GLY A 228 -30.64 1.67 2.03
C GLY A 228 -30.36 0.70 3.19
N LEU A 229 -31.03 -0.44 3.23
CA LEU A 229 -30.84 -1.48 4.25
C LEU A 229 -30.03 -2.69 3.73
N SER A 230 -29.57 -2.66 2.49
CA SER A 230 -28.90 -3.79 1.85
C SER A 230 -27.39 -3.63 1.82
N ALA A 231 -26.65 -4.66 2.23
CA ALA A 231 -25.21 -4.71 2.05
C ALA A 231 -24.85 -4.75 0.56
N ALA A 232 -23.83 -3.98 0.16
CA ALA A 232 -23.46 -3.77 -1.23
C ALA A 232 -21.96 -3.55 -1.42
N GLY A 233 -21.17 -4.56 -1.15
CA GLY A 233 -19.73 -4.56 -1.34
C GLY A 233 -18.93 -4.38 -0.04
N VAL A 234 -17.82 -5.11 0.03
CA VAL A 234 -16.80 -5.00 1.09
C VAL A 234 -15.43 -5.33 0.51
N ASP A 235 -14.43 -4.52 0.82
CA ASP A 235 -13.05 -4.79 0.43
C ASP A 235 -12.07 -4.15 1.42
N TYR A 236 -10.78 -4.46 1.24
CA TYR A 236 -9.67 -3.86 1.97
C TYR A 236 -9.00 -2.77 1.13
N VAL A 237 -8.65 -1.66 1.79
CA VAL A 237 -7.64 -0.73 1.31
C VAL A 237 -6.31 -1.21 1.86
N SER A 238 -5.40 -1.59 0.99
CA SER A 238 -4.04 -2.00 1.32
C SER A 238 -3.08 -0.81 1.25
N PRO A 239 -1.91 -0.85 1.90
CA PRO A 239 -0.90 0.19 1.79
C PRO A 239 -0.49 0.47 0.35
N SER A 240 -0.28 1.74 0.08
CA SER A 240 0.25 2.26 -1.19
C SER A 240 1.77 2.31 -1.16
N PRO A 241 2.45 2.25 -2.32
CA PRO A 241 3.89 2.42 -2.40
C PRO A 241 4.30 3.85 -2.04
N ALA A 242 5.60 4.12 -2.00
CA ALA A 242 6.14 5.45 -1.76
C ALA A 242 5.61 6.49 -2.75
N PHE A 243 5.60 7.75 -2.33
CA PHE A 243 5.27 8.90 -3.18
C PHE A 243 6.17 8.96 -4.41
N ASN A 244 5.60 9.25 -5.56
CA ASN A 244 6.34 9.39 -6.81
C ASN A 244 5.60 10.31 -7.78
N LYS A 245 6.32 10.99 -8.68
CA LYS A 245 5.75 11.76 -9.79
C LYS A 245 5.15 10.89 -10.88
N GLN A 246 5.56 9.64 -10.95
CA GLN A 246 5.03 8.64 -11.89
C GLN A 246 4.55 7.43 -11.11
N GLN A 247 3.29 7.08 -11.30
CA GLN A 247 2.69 5.90 -10.70
C GLN A 247 1.96 5.08 -11.76
N VAL A 248 1.90 3.78 -11.54
CA VAL A 248 1.22 2.84 -12.44
C VAL A 248 0.23 2.03 -11.62
N ILE A 249 -1.01 1.94 -12.11
CA ILE A 249 -2.05 1.09 -11.53
C ILE A 249 -2.46 0.05 -12.58
N PRO A 250 -1.85 -1.13 -12.60
CA PRO A 250 -2.29 -2.24 -13.42
C PRO A 250 -3.52 -2.93 -12.81
N GLY A 251 -4.28 -3.66 -13.64
CA GLY A 251 -5.39 -4.48 -13.14
C GLY A 251 -6.74 -3.77 -13.04
N ILE A 252 -6.96 -2.72 -13.82
CA ILE A 252 -8.27 -2.07 -13.89
C ILE A 252 -9.16 -2.89 -14.81
N PHE A 253 -9.85 -3.92 -14.27
CA PHE A 253 -10.68 -4.83 -15.03
C PHE A 253 -12.15 -4.42 -14.92
N VAL A 254 -12.60 -3.58 -15.86
CA VAL A 254 -13.98 -3.11 -15.93
C VAL A 254 -14.86 -4.24 -16.43
N ARG A 255 -15.92 -4.55 -15.71
CA ARG A 255 -16.96 -5.53 -16.08
C ARG A 255 -18.32 -5.01 -15.61
N GLY A 256 -19.32 -5.14 -16.49
CA GLY A 256 -20.68 -4.70 -16.22
C GLY A 256 -20.89 -3.19 -16.37
N SER A 257 -20.11 -2.51 -17.20
CA SER A 257 -20.18 -1.06 -17.42
C SER A 257 -21.56 -0.61 -17.92
N ALA A 258 -22.19 -1.39 -18.82
CA ALA A 258 -23.52 -1.08 -19.31
C ALA A 258 -24.61 -1.19 -18.21
N GLN A 259 -24.49 -2.18 -17.31
CA GLN A 259 -25.39 -2.32 -16.18
C GLN A 259 -25.16 -1.23 -15.14
N ALA A 260 -23.91 -0.87 -14.88
CA ALA A 260 -23.56 0.25 -14.02
C ALA A 260 -24.20 1.57 -14.52
N ALA A 261 -24.09 1.85 -15.82
CA ALA A 261 -24.71 3.02 -16.43
C ALA A 261 -26.24 3.03 -16.26
N LYS A 262 -26.91 1.90 -16.41
CA LYS A 262 -28.36 1.78 -16.18
C LYS A 262 -28.74 2.09 -14.72
N LEU A 263 -27.98 1.56 -13.75
CA LEU A 263 -28.24 1.80 -12.33
C LEU A 263 -28.01 3.24 -11.96
N MET A 264 -26.93 3.86 -12.44
CA MET A 264 -26.63 5.29 -12.20
C MET A 264 -27.70 6.21 -12.78
N ALA A 265 -28.22 5.90 -13.97
CA ALA A 265 -29.30 6.66 -14.58
C ALA A 265 -30.65 6.51 -13.84
N ALA A 266 -30.87 5.38 -13.19
CA ALA A 266 -32.12 5.08 -12.50
C ALA A 266 -32.18 5.63 -11.07
N ASN A 267 -31.04 5.73 -10.36
CA ASN A 267 -31.02 6.12 -8.96
C ASN A 267 -29.65 6.74 -8.58
N ALA A 268 -29.68 7.92 -8.00
CA ALA A 268 -28.51 8.66 -7.53
C ALA A 268 -27.66 7.90 -6.47
N ASP A 269 -28.26 6.96 -5.73
CA ASP A 269 -27.53 6.10 -4.77
C ASP A 269 -26.46 5.22 -5.43
N TYR A 270 -26.47 5.13 -6.75
CA TYR A 270 -25.50 4.39 -7.55
C TYR A 270 -24.49 5.29 -8.26
N ALA A 271 -24.46 6.59 -7.99
CA ALA A 271 -23.51 7.52 -8.62
C ALA A 271 -22.04 7.12 -8.38
N ASP A 272 -21.76 6.39 -7.29
CA ASP A 272 -20.44 5.89 -6.97
C ASP A 272 -20.00 4.65 -7.77
N LEU A 273 -20.77 4.16 -8.73
CA LEU A 273 -20.36 3.04 -9.60
C LEU A 273 -19.38 3.47 -10.69
N VAL A 274 -19.21 4.78 -10.94
CA VAL A 274 -18.17 5.29 -11.82
C VAL A 274 -16.79 4.94 -11.24
N PRO A 275 -15.82 4.49 -12.07
CA PRO A 275 -14.44 4.33 -11.62
C PRO A 275 -13.85 5.68 -11.20
N VAL A 276 -13.14 5.69 -10.09
CA VAL A 276 -12.57 6.92 -9.51
C VAL A 276 -11.09 6.73 -9.23
N LEU A 277 -10.27 7.64 -9.74
CA LEU A 277 -8.89 7.80 -9.36
C LEU A 277 -8.80 8.74 -8.18
N ARG A 278 -8.41 8.23 -7.02
CA ARG A 278 -8.09 9.02 -5.84
C ARG A 278 -6.62 9.43 -5.89
N VAL A 279 -6.35 10.71 -5.68
CA VAL A 279 -5.00 11.26 -5.65
C VAL A 279 -4.82 12.09 -4.39
N PHE A 280 -3.65 11.95 -3.78
CA PHE A 280 -3.18 12.78 -2.68
C PHE A 280 -1.82 13.38 -3.02
N VAL A 281 -1.67 14.69 -2.78
CA VAL A 281 -0.43 15.45 -2.97
C VAL A 281 0.06 15.87 -1.60
N PRO A 282 1.21 15.41 -1.12
CA PRO A 282 1.77 15.86 0.15
C PRO A 282 2.34 17.28 0.03
N GLY A 283 2.61 17.91 1.18
CA GLY A 283 3.29 19.21 1.22
C GLY A 283 2.38 20.41 0.99
N LYS A 284 2.89 21.45 0.33
CA LYS A 284 2.24 22.75 0.20
C LYS A 284 2.05 23.22 -1.26
N THR A 285 2.56 22.47 -2.23
CA THR A 285 2.50 22.85 -3.65
C THR A 285 1.51 21.95 -4.37
N ASN A 286 0.53 22.55 -5.03
CA ASN A 286 -0.44 21.82 -5.85
C ASN A 286 0.25 21.08 -6.98
N ALA A 287 -0.38 19.99 -7.43
CA ALA A 287 0.12 19.21 -8.56
C ALA A 287 -0.88 19.21 -9.71
N THR A 288 -0.35 19.24 -10.94
CA THR A 288 -1.11 18.89 -12.14
C THR A 288 -0.91 17.41 -12.40
N VAL A 289 -1.99 16.65 -12.32
CA VAL A 289 -1.99 15.20 -12.50
C VAL A 289 -2.63 14.85 -13.84
N THR A 290 -1.95 14.03 -14.62
CA THR A 290 -2.47 13.44 -15.85
C THR A 290 -2.49 11.93 -15.71
N ALA A 291 -3.65 11.31 -15.88
CA ALA A 291 -3.80 9.86 -15.88
C ALA A 291 -4.23 9.39 -17.26
N GLN A 292 -3.41 8.57 -17.88
CA GLN A 292 -3.69 7.88 -19.14
C GLN A 292 -4.19 6.48 -18.79
N ILE A 293 -5.43 6.17 -19.14
CA ILE A 293 -6.01 4.84 -18.97
C ILE A 293 -5.83 4.11 -20.29
N VAL A 294 -4.97 3.12 -20.32
CA VAL A 294 -4.56 2.41 -21.55
C VAL A 294 -5.17 1.02 -21.55
N GLY A 295 -5.82 0.66 -22.65
CA GLY A 295 -6.36 -0.70 -22.84
C GLY A 295 -5.25 -1.74 -23.02
N ALA A 296 -5.46 -2.94 -22.50
CA ALA A 296 -4.52 -4.06 -22.61
C ALA A 296 -4.50 -4.71 -23.99
N ASP A 297 -5.45 -4.39 -24.86
CA ASP A 297 -5.54 -4.88 -26.23
C ASP A 297 -5.93 -3.75 -27.19
N SER A 298 -5.74 -4.01 -28.50
CA SER A 298 -6.05 -3.03 -29.57
C SER A 298 -7.54 -2.71 -29.74
N LYS A 299 -8.43 -3.45 -29.10
CA LYS A 299 -9.89 -3.28 -29.17
C LYS A 299 -10.44 -2.45 -28.01
N THR A 300 -9.63 -2.24 -26.99
CA THR A 300 -10.00 -1.55 -25.75
C THR A 300 -9.55 -0.10 -25.80
N PHE A 301 -10.49 0.81 -26.02
CA PHE A 301 -10.19 2.26 -26.02
C PHE A 301 -10.15 2.78 -24.61
N GLY A 302 -9.03 3.39 -24.25
CA GLY A 302 -8.85 4.06 -22.97
C GLY A 302 -9.31 5.53 -22.99
N THR A 303 -8.88 6.28 -22.00
CA THR A 303 -9.16 7.71 -21.87
C THR A 303 -7.98 8.42 -21.19
N VAL A 304 -7.97 9.73 -21.28
CA VAL A 304 -7.02 10.59 -20.56
C VAL A 304 -7.80 11.57 -19.71
N VAL A 305 -7.49 11.62 -18.44
CA VAL A 305 -8.03 12.61 -17.51
C VAL A 305 -6.91 13.47 -16.97
N ARG A 306 -7.16 14.78 -16.84
CA ARG A 306 -6.21 15.74 -16.28
C ARG A 306 -6.91 16.59 -15.24
N SER A 307 -6.25 16.80 -14.11
CA SER A 307 -6.79 17.61 -13.02
C SER A 307 -5.66 18.30 -12.25
N THR A 308 -5.97 19.47 -11.68
CA THR A 308 -5.14 20.06 -10.64
C THR A 308 -5.59 19.52 -9.29
N VAL A 309 -4.66 19.02 -8.51
CA VAL A 309 -4.88 18.48 -7.18
C VAL A 309 -4.24 19.42 -6.17
N ASN A 310 -5.01 19.87 -5.19
CA ASN A 310 -4.51 20.75 -4.15
C ASN A 310 -3.62 19.98 -3.17
N ALA A 311 -2.52 20.59 -2.78
CA ALA A 311 -1.63 20.04 -1.78
C ALA A 311 -2.32 19.91 -0.41
N GLY A 312 -1.98 18.85 0.32
CA GLY A 312 -2.54 18.56 1.64
C GLY A 312 -4.01 18.14 1.63
N SER A 313 -4.63 17.97 0.45
CA SER A 313 -6.00 17.49 0.32
C SER A 313 -6.12 16.30 -0.63
N VAL A 314 -7.23 15.57 -0.53
CA VAL A 314 -7.53 14.42 -1.36
C VAL A 314 -8.48 14.83 -2.49
N THR A 315 -8.18 14.39 -3.71
CA THR A 315 -9.05 14.63 -4.87
C THR A 315 -9.45 13.30 -5.49
N ASP A 316 -10.75 13.12 -5.69
CA ASP A 316 -11.31 12.01 -6.47
C ASP A 316 -11.58 12.50 -7.89
N ILE A 317 -10.91 11.87 -8.88
CA ILE A 317 -11.04 12.17 -10.30
C ILE A 317 -11.86 11.05 -10.93
N GLU A 318 -13.07 11.35 -11.39
CA GLU A 318 -13.92 10.38 -12.07
C GLU A 318 -13.32 9.99 -13.43
N ILE A 319 -13.45 8.71 -13.79
CA ILE A 319 -13.02 8.15 -15.07
C ILE A 319 -14.26 7.63 -15.80
N PRO A 320 -15.06 8.52 -16.42
CA PRO A 320 -16.30 8.14 -17.06
C PRO A 320 -16.05 7.41 -18.39
N GLY A 321 -17.05 6.67 -18.84
CA GLY A 321 -17.09 6.12 -20.21
C GLY A 321 -16.25 4.88 -20.46
N LEU A 322 -15.53 4.34 -19.47
CA LEU A 322 -14.82 3.09 -19.65
C LEU A 322 -15.78 1.95 -19.92
N LYS A 323 -15.55 1.22 -21.01
CA LYS A 323 -16.28 0.01 -21.37
C LYS A 323 -15.67 -1.21 -20.70
N ASP A 324 -16.38 -2.35 -20.78
CA ASP A 324 -15.82 -3.61 -20.33
C ASP A 324 -14.50 -3.88 -21.05
N GLY A 325 -13.45 -4.13 -20.28
CA GLY A 325 -12.09 -4.26 -20.79
C GLY A 325 -11.06 -4.38 -19.65
N ASN A 326 -9.83 -4.60 -20.05
CA ASN A 326 -8.68 -4.65 -19.15
C ASN A 326 -7.79 -3.42 -19.41
N TYR A 327 -7.44 -2.68 -18.38
CA TYR A 327 -6.71 -1.43 -18.49
C TYR A 327 -5.59 -1.31 -17.47
N VAL A 328 -4.67 -0.39 -17.77
CA VAL A 328 -3.63 0.11 -16.88
C VAL A 328 -3.74 1.62 -16.82
N ALA A 329 -3.67 2.22 -15.64
CA ALA A 329 -3.51 3.66 -15.50
C ALA A 329 -2.03 4.03 -15.38
N LEU A 330 -1.59 4.92 -16.26
CA LEU A 330 -0.28 5.56 -16.23
C LEU A 330 -0.48 6.98 -15.73
N ILE A 331 0.02 7.26 -14.54
CA ILE A 331 -0.19 8.53 -13.85
C ILE A 331 1.11 9.30 -13.86
N SER A 332 1.06 10.55 -14.33
CA SER A 332 2.17 11.49 -14.26
C SER A 332 1.75 12.79 -13.58
N ALA A 333 2.61 13.32 -12.73
CA ALA A 333 2.39 14.56 -12.01
C ALA A 333 3.68 15.41 -11.98
N ASP A 334 3.52 16.72 -11.82
CA ASP A 334 4.64 17.65 -11.66
C ASP A 334 5.21 17.68 -10.22
N ALA A 335 4.46 17.13 -9.26
CA ALA A 335 4.91 16.87 -7.88
C ALA A 335 4.72 15.39 -7.50
N GLU A 336 5.28 14.97 -6.37
CA GLU A 336 5.09 13.62 -5.84
C GLU A 336 3.64 13.41 -5.39
N VAL A 337 3.06 12.26 -5.73
CA VAL A 337 1.67 11.90 -5.41
C VAL A 337 1.59 10.46 -4.92
N GLN A 338 0.49 10.15 -4.23
CA GLN A 338 0.00 8.78 -4.06
C GLN A 338 -1.38 8.65 -4.68
N SER A 339 -1.67 7.47 -5.22
CA SER A 339 -2.92 7.23 -5.91
C SER A 339 -3.43 5.80 -5.78
N ALA A 340 -4.75 5.67 -5.88
CA ALA A 340 -5.46 4.39 -5.98
C ALA A 340 -6.71 4.56 -6.84
N ILE A 341 -7.16 3.48 -7.47
CA ILE A 341 -8.43 3.46 -8.20
C ILE A 341 -9.47 2.67 -7.41
N ARG A 342 -10.65 3.26 -7.25
CA ARG A 342 -11.84 2.53 -6.83
C ARG A 342 -12.57 2.05 -8.08
N LEU A 343 -12.75 0.73 -8.17
CA LEU A 343 -13.42 0.08 -9.28
C LEU A 343 -14.66 -0.66 -8.77
N SER A 344 -15.82 -0.49 -9.43
CA SER A 344 -17.02 -1.21 -9.11
C SER A 344 -17.21 -2.42 -10.04
N ARG A 345 -17.75 -3.50 -9.50
CA ARG A 345 -18.19 -4.68 -10.20
C ARG A 345 -19.72 -4.75 -10.18
N VAL A 346 -20.32 -4.83 -11.34
CA VAL A 346 -21.78 -4.87 -11.46
C VAL A 346 -22.19 -6.07 -12.32
N THR A 347 -23.15 -6.84 -11.83
CA THR A 347 -23.79 -7.92 -12.58
C THR A 347 -25.30 -7.70 -12.61
N ALA A 348 -26.01 -8.43 -13.47
CA ALA A 348 -27.47 -8.35 -13.54
C ALA A 348 -28.16 -8.99 -12.33
N SER A 349 -27.47 -9.90 -11.63
CA SER A 349 -28.07 -10.78 -10.62
C SER A 349 -27.62 -10.53 -9.19
N SER A 350 -26.62 -9.64 -8.97
CA SER A 350 -26.10 -9.38 -7.64
C SER A 350 -26.03 -7.87 -7.33
N ALA A 351 -26.00 -7.54 -6.04
CA ALA A 351 -25.69 -6.18 -5.62
C ALA A 351 -24.28 -5.80 -6.11
N PRO A 352 -24.05 -4.54 -6.49
CA PRO A 352 -22.72 -4.07 -6.88
C PRO A 352 -21.68 -4.31 -5.78
N ASP A 353 -20.51 -4.78 -6.18
CA ASP A 353 -19.32 -4.87 -5.34
C ASP A 353 -18.26 -3.87 -5.81
N PHE A 354 -17.20 -3.69 -5.04
CA PHE A 354 -16.11 -2.77 -5.39
C PHE A 354 -14.77 -3.27 -4.88
N THR A 355 -13.71 -2.74 -5.46
CA THR A 355 -12.34 -2.94 -4.98
C THR A 355 -11.54 -1.65 -5.03
N TRP A 356 -10.57 -1.53 -4.12
CA TRP A 356 -9.52 -0.52 -4.17
C TRP A 356 -8.26 -1.13 -4.76
N ILE A 357 -7.73 -0.49 -5.79
CA ILE A 357 -6.51 -0.90 -6.49
C ILE A 357 -5.47 0.20 -6.26
N PRO A 358 -4.53 0.01 -5.32
CA PRO A 358 -3.45 0.97 -5.11
C PRO A 358 -2.50 0.98 -6.30
N ALA A 359 -1.72 2.03 -6.44
CA ALA A 359 -0.58 2.03 -7.35
C ALA A 359 0.32 0.84 -7.02
N ALA A 360 0.88 0.24 -8.05
CA ALA A 360 1.83 -0.86 -7.89
C ALA A 360 3.24 -0.31 -7.66
N GLU A 361 4.04 -1.03 -6.90
CA GLU A 361 5.45 -0.75 -6.77
C GLU A 361 6.21 -1.24 -8.00
N LYS A 362 7.18 -0.44 -8.44
CA LYS A 362 8.10 -0.84 -9.51
C LYS A 362 9.11 -1.84 -8.99
N PHE A 363 9.22 -2.99 -9.62
CA PHE A 363 10.16 -4.01 -9.21
C PHE A 363 11.00 -4.58 -10.34
N ASN A 364 12.18 -5.06 -9.97
CA ASN A 364 13.07 -5.85 -10.79
C ASN A 364 13.41 -7.14 -10.03
N GLY A 365 13.58 -8.24 -10.74
CA GLY A 365 14.00 -9.51 -10.14
C GLY A 365 12.84 -10.38 -9.66
N LYS A 366 13.17 -11.32 -8.77
CA LYS A 366 12.21 -12.33 -8.30
C LYS A 366 11.14 -11.75 -7.40
N ARG A 367 9.90 -12.03 -7.70
CA ARG A 367 8.71 -11.73 -6.90
C ARG A 367 7.69 -12.85 -7.06
N ASN A 368 6.86 -13.00 -6.06
CA ASN A 368 5.76 -13.95 -6.11
C ASN A 368 4.45 -13.23 -5.83
N ILE A 369 3.37 -13.71 -6.44
CA ILE A 369 2.01 -13.35 -6.07
C ILE A 369 1.15 -14.62 -6.05
N THR A 370 0.37 -14.79 -4.99
CA THR A 370 -0.43 -15.99 -4.76
C THR A 370 -1.91 -15.67 -4.96
N ALA A 371 -2.55 -16.39 -5.86
CA ALA A 371 -3.99 -16.26 -6.10
C ALA A 371 -4.80 -16.88 -4.95
N PRO A 372 -5.97 -16.31 -4.60
CA PRO A 372 -6.96 -16.97 -3.74
C PRO A 372 -7.29 -18.38 -4.22
N SER A 373 -7.67 -19.25 -3.28
CA SER A 373 -8.00 -20.65 -3.60
C SER A 373 -9.36 -20.83 -4.28
N ALA A 374 -10.07 -19.74 -4.58
CA ALA A 374 -11.33 -19.77 -5.31
C ALA A 374 -11.42 -18.57 -6.27
N GLY A 375 -12.32 -18.71 -7.27
CA GLY A 375 -12.58 -17.65 -8.25
C GLY A 375 -11.62 -17.69 -9.45
N ILE A 376 -11.77 -16.69 -10.30
CA ILE A 376 -10.92 -16.46 -11.47
C ILE A 376 -9.98 -15.30 -11.17
N SER A 377 -8.69 -15.57 -11.11
CA SER A 377 -7.66 -14.56 -10.84
C SER A 377 -6.93 -14.19 -12.13
N LYS A 378 -6.80 -12.89 -12.38
CA LYS A 378 -6.06 -12.36 -13.53
C LYS A 378 -4.97 -11.43 -13.05
N LEU A 379 -3.75 -11.75 -13.44
CA LEU A 379 -2.57 -10.96 -13.19
C LEU A 379 -2.36 -9.99 -14.36
N CYS A 380 -2.35 -8.71 -14.06
CA CYS A 380 -2.01 -7.66 -15.02
C CYS A 380 -0.59 -7.18 -14.76
N ILE A 381 0.26 -7.25 -15.76
CA ILE A 381 1.66 -6.85 -15.71
C ILE A 381 1.87 -5.72 -16.70
N TYR A 382 2.48 -4.64 -16.27
CA TYR A 382 2.95 -3.55 -17.13
C TYR A 382 4.48 -3.49 -17.10
N ASN A 383 5.08 -3.48 -18.27
CA ASN A 383 6.52 -3.33 -18.45
C ASN A 383 6.84 -1.88 -18.83
N ASP A 384 7.47 -1.15 -17.93
CA ASP A 384 7.78 0.27 -18.09
C ASP A 384 8.81 0.57 -19.21
N LYS A 385 9.70 -0.39 -19.50
CA LYS A 385 10.69 -0.21 -20.57
C LYS A 385 10.11 -0.36 -21.97
N THR A 386 9.13 -1.25 -22.13
CA THR A 386 8.56 -1.58 -23.45
C THR A 386 7.17 -1.00 -23.67
N GLY A 387 6.50 -0.52 -22.60
CA GLY A 387 5.10 -0.11 -22.63
C GLY A 387 4.11 -1.28 -22.79
N GLN A 388 4.58 -2.52 -22.70
CA GLN A 388 3.78 -3.71 -22.95
C GLN A 388 2.89 -4.04 -21.74
N ILE A 389 1.63 -4.35 -22.00
CA ILE A 389 0.68 -4.83 -21.02
C ILE A 389 0.41 -6.32 -21.28
N GLN A 390 0.55 -7.13 -20.25
CA GLN A 390 0.25 -8.56 -20.30
C GLN A 390 -0.82 -8.89 -19.26
N VAL A 391 -1.83 -9.68 -19.67
CA VAL A 391 -2.86 -10.19 -18.77
C VAL A 391 -2.82 -11.71 -18.80
N LEU A 392 -2.57 -12.31 -17.64
CA LEU A 392 -2.43 -13.76 -17.47
C LEU A 392 -3.49 -14.27 -16.50
N GLU A 393 -4.02 -15.44 -16.75
CA GLU A 393 -4.85 -16.14 -15.77
C GLU A 393 -3.95 -16.93 -14.82
N VAL A 394 -4.20 -16.78 -13.51
CA VAL A 394 -3.48 -17.49 -12.45
C VAL A 394 -4.46 -18.46 -11.82
N ALA A 395 -4.13 -19.75 -11.85
CA ALA A 395 -5.00 -20.79 -11.30
C ALA A 395 -5.29 -20.56 -9.81
N ALA A 396 -6.50 -20.87 -9.38
CA ALA A 396 -6.91 -20.71 -7.99
C ALA A 396 -5.95 -21.45 -7.02
N GLY A 397 -5.52 -20.78 -5.98
CA GLY A 397 -4.58 -21.30 -4.99
C GLY A 397 -3.13 -21.44 -5.47
N SER A 398 -2.84 -21.06 -6.72
CA SER A 398 -1.47 -21.13 -7.25
C SER A 398 -0.71 -19.82 -7.09
N THR A 399 0.60 -19.89 -7.22
CA THR A 399 1.50 -18.73 -7.17
C THR A 399 2.14 -18.50 -8.52
N TYR A 400 2.08 -17.27 -8.98
CA TYR A 400 2.87 -16.82 -10.11
C TYR A 400 4.21 -16.26 -9.63
N SER A 401 5.30 -16.74 -10.26
CA SER A 401 6.66 -16.30 -9.93
C SER A 401 7.24 -15.49 -11.07
N PHE A 402 7.68 -14.27 -10.76
CA PHE A 402 8.38 -13.39 -11.69
C PHE A 402 9.88 -13.75 -11.66
N ASN A 403 10.46 -13.99 -12.83
CA ASN A 403 11.87 -14.38 -12.98
C ASN A 403 12.72 -13.29 -13.66
N GLY A 404 12.20 -12.09 -13.83
CA GLY A 404 12.84 -11.02 -14.59
C GLY A 404 14.09 -10.46 -13.92
N SER A 405 15.25 -10.56 -14.56
CA SER A 405 16.49 -9.97 -14.08
C SER A 405 16.65 -8.48 -14.46
N GLU A 406 15.98 -8.00 -15.49
CA GLU A 406 16.21 -6.66 -16.06
C GLU A 406 14.95 -5.85 -16.39
N ALA A 407 13.78 -6.40 -16.18
CA ALA A 407 12.52 -5.71 -16.49
C ALA A 407 12.11 -4.79 -15.33
N SER A 408 11.63 -3.59 -15.67
CA SER A 408 10.95 -2.71 -14.74
C SER A 408 9.46 -3.01 -14.82
N LEU A 409 8.94 -3.77 -13.87
CA LEU A 409 7.57 -4.28 -13.89
C LEU A 409 6.72 -3.64 -12.80
N TYR A 410 5.44 -3.51 -13.12
CA TYR A 410 4.36 -3.21 -12.17
C TYR A 410 3.30 -4.30 -12.34
N ALA A 411 2.76 -4.81 -11.26
CA ALA A 411 1.76 -5.87 -11.36
C ALA A 411 0.76 -5.86 -10.20
N ASN A 412 -0.51 -6.16 -10.53
CA ASN A 412 -1.58 -6.43 -9.58
C ASN A 412 -2.38 -7.66 -10.06
N LEU A 413 -2.92 -8.40 -9.11
CA LEU A 413 -3.81 -9.53 -9.34
C LEU A 413 -5.23 -9.14 -8.94
N ILE A 414 -6.17 -9.35 -9.85
CA ILE A 414 -7.60 -9.15 -9.59
C ILE A 414 -8.29 -10.50 -9.57
N THR A 415 -9.05 -10.75 -8.51
CA THR A 415 -9.87 -11.96 -8.37
C THR A 415 -11.33 -11.62 -8.49
N ASP A 416 -12.07 -12.45 -9.23
CA ASP A 416 -13.51 -12.39 -9.39
C ASP A 416 -14.14 -13.71 -8.88
N ILE A 417 -15.12 -13.60 -8.01
CA ILE A 417 -15.89 -14.75 -7.52
C ILE A 417 -17.38 -14.41 -7.67
N ASN A 418 -18.05 -15.04 -8.61
CA ASN A 418 -19.49 -14.88 -8.83
C ASN A 418 -19.96 -13.42 -8.96
N GLY A 419 -19.16 -12.59 -9.62
CA GLY A 419 -19.47 -11.17 -9.84
C GLY A 419 -19.13 -10.24 -8.68
N THR A 420 -18.36 -10.70 -7.71
CA THR A 420 -17.67 -9.89 -6.72
C THR A 420 -16.18 -9.72 -7.09
N VAL A 421 -15.50 -8.71 -6.60
CA VAL A 421 -14.15 -8.37 -7.04
C VAL A 421 -13.27 -7.92 -5.89
N ALA A 422 -12.02 -8.37 -5.89
CA ALA A 422 -10.99 -7.87 -4.98
C ALA A 422 -9.62 -7.79 -5.66
N ASN A 423 -8.73 -6.96 -5.13
CA ASN A 423 -7.38 -6.74 -5.61
C ASN A 423 -6.32 -7.28 -4.65
N LEU A 424 -5.24 -7.83 -5.20
CA LEU A 424 -4.03 -8.20 -4.50
C LEU A 424 -2.82 -7.57 -5.21
N SER A 425 -1.99 -6.88 -4.46
CA SER A 425 -0.78 -6.24 -5.00
C SER A 425 0.45 -7.15 -4.84
N VAL A 426 1.43 -6.99 -5.72
CA VAL A 426 2.73 -7.66 -5.55
C VAL A 426 3.48 -6.99 -4.40
N LEU A 427 3.87 -7.79 -3.39
CA LEU A 427 4.59 -7.28 -2.22
C LEU A 427 6.06 -6.97 -2.53
N ASP A 428 6.55 -5.83 -2.05
CA ASP A 428 7.97 -5.60 -1.93
C ASP A 428 8.51 -6.20 -0.62
N GLN A 429 9.46 -7.12 -0.77
CA GLN A 429 10.14 -7.77 0.35
C GLN A 429 11.59 -7.32 0.51
N LYS A 430 12.06 -6.38 -0.30
CA LYS A 430 13.46 -5.92 -0.27
C LYS A 430 13.88 -5.34 1.08
N ASN A 431 12.97 -4.68 1.77
CA ASN A 431 13.25 -4.01 3.03
C ASN A 431 13.27 -4.95 4.26
N ALA A 432 12.87 -6.22 4.08
CA ALA A 432 12.89 -7.19 5.18
C ALA A 432 14.30 -7.68 5.57
N GLY A 433 15.30 -7.49 4.70
CA GLY A 433 16.67 -8.01 4.87
C GLY A 433 17.79 -7.04 4.44
N GLY A 434 17.58 -5.74 4.50
CA GLY A 434 18.62 -4.77 4.15
C GLY A 434 19.81 -4.81 5.12
N LYS A 435 21.05 -4.81 4.61
CA LYS A 435 22.25 -4.48 5.39
C LYS A 435 22.05 -3.07 5.96
N VAL A 436 21.91 -2.96 7.26
CA VAL A 436 21.95 -1.66 7.94
C VAL A 436 23.42 -1.28 8.01
N SER A 437 23.91 -0.46 7.09
CA SER A 437 25.17 0.24 7.25
C SER A 437 24.95 1.40 8.23
N VAL A 438 25.31 1.22 9.48
CA VAL A 438 25.41 2.30 10.44
C VAL A 438 26.74 2.98 10.21
N ASN A 439 26.74 4.18 9.61
CA ASN A 439 27.88 5.08 9.67
C ASN A 439 27.94 5.62 11.10
N VAL A 440 28.91 5.17 11.87
CA VAL A 440 29.26 5.72 13.19
C VAL A 440 30.29 6.83 12.99
#